data_ae7f0a7dfc427eaba979d27d0094a360
#
_entry.id   ae7f0a7dfc427eaba979d27d0094a360
#
_cell.length_a   1.000
_cell.length_b   1.000
_cell.length_c   1.000
_cell.angle_alpha   90.00
_cell.angle_beta   90.00
_cell.angle_gamma   90.00
#
_symmetry.space_group_name_H-M   'P 1'
#
loop_
_entity.id
_entity.type
_entity.pdbx_description
1 polymer ?
#
loop_
_entity_poly.entity_id
_entity_poly.type
_entity_poly.pdbx_seq_one_letter_code
_entity_poly.pdbx_strand_id
1 'polypeptide(L)'
;EYDRSFHWLHPYMAVVTATDPDHLDIYGTEEAYLESFARFTSLIQPGGCLIMKKGIKLVPSVKENVKIYTYSARGGGDFHAGNIRIGDGTIVFDFVMPEGSVADIELGVPVEINIENAVAAMAIAWLNGVSGDDMRRAMASFKGAKRRFEFWVRRPDRVMIDDYAHHPDELKASIRSVKALYPGRRLSVIFQPHLYSRTRDFAPQFAEALSLADEVFLLDIYPARELPIPGVTSKLIFDKITCRNKELCLREKLLERIKECNFDILLTMGAGDIDRLLPEIAAIVESK
;
A
#
# COMPACT_ATOMS: atom_id res chain seq x y z
N GLU A 1 -5.65 5.63 18.63
CA GLU A 1 -4.91 6.88 18.89
C GLU A 1 -5.59 7.74 19.94
N TYR A 2 -6.92 7.92 19.88
CA TYR A 2 -7.66 8.87 20.69
C TYR A 2 -7.44 8.68 22.22
N ASP A 3 -7.47 7.46 22.69
CA ASP A 3 -7.28 7.09 24.11
C ASP A 3 -5.90 6.48 24.40
N ARG A 4 -5.01 6.42 23.40
CA ARG A 4 -3.70 5.76 23.47
C ARG A 4 -3.82 4.31 23.96
N SER A 5 -4.84 3.58 23.51
CA SER A 5 -5.18 2.23 23.96
C SER A 5 -4.02 1.22 23.86
N PHE A 6 -3.06 1.44 22.97
CA PHE A 6 -1.86 0.60 22.87
C PHE A 6 -0.98 0.65 24.15
N HIS A 7 -1.17 1.62 25.06
CA HIS A 7 -0.51 1.64 26.36
C HIS A 7 -1.07 0.63 27.38
N TRP A 8 -2.19 -0.01 27.06
CA TRP A 8 -2.74 -1.10 27.88
C TRP A 8 -2.19 -2.47 27.51
N LEU A 9 -1.42 -2.53 26.39
CA LEU A 9 -0.78 -3.77 25.96
C LEU A 9 0.48 -4.04 26.79
N HIS A 10 0.74 -5.31 27.07
CA HIS A 10 1.95 -5.80 27.71
C HIS A 10 2.61 -6.86 26.81
N PRO A 11 3.14 -6.46 25.65
CA PRO A 11 3.63 -7.41 24.65
C PRO A 11 4.92 -8.10 25.13
N TYR A 12 5.11 -9.36 24.71
CA TYR A 12 6.40 -10.02 24.78
C TYR A 12 7.28 -9.65 23.57
N MET A 13 6.64 -9.51 22.41
CA MET A 13 7.28 -9.01 21.19
C MET A 13 6.50 -7.82 20.63
N ALA A 14 7.20 -6.79 20.20
CA ALA A 14 6.60 -5.63 19.57
C ALA A 14 7.35 -5.24 18.29
N VAL A 15 6.60 -4.73 17.31
CA VAL A 15 7.18 -4.13 16.10
C VAL A 15 6.74 -2.68 16.02
N VAL A 16 7.69 -1.79 15.72
CA VAL A 16 7.39 -0.39 15.39
C VAL A 16 7.79 -0.14 13.94
N THR A 17 6.78 0.11 13.12
CA THR A 17 6.93 0.20 11.66
C THR A 17 7.13 1.63 11.17
N ALA A 18 6.59 2.62 11.88
CA ALA A 18 6.70 4.03 11.55
C ALA A 18 6.48 4.87 12.81
N THR A 19 7.05 6.07 12.81
CA THR A 19 6.84 7.10 13.85
C THR A 19 6.76 8.49 13.22
N ASP A 20 6.31 8.57 11.97
CA ASP A 20 6.01 9.84 11.33
C ASP A 20 4.84 10.50 12.06
N PRO A 21 4.88 11.81 12.31
CA PRO A 21 3.86 12.50 13.08
C PRO A 21 2.48 12.37 12.45
N ASP A 22 1.54 11.84 13.23
CA ASP A 22 0.14 11.71 12.87
C ASP A 22 -0.73 11.99 14.11
N HIS A 23 -2.01 12.28 13.92
CA HIS A 23 -2.95 12.55 15.00
C HIS A 23 -2.46 13.61 16.01
N LEU A 24 -1.83 14.69 15.51
CA LEU A 24 -1.32 15.78 16.36
C LEU A 24 -2.43 16.56 17.07
N ASP A 25 -3.68 16.45 16.61
CA ASP A 25 -4.87 16.90 17.31
C ASP A 25 -5.07 16.19 18.67
N ILE A 26 -4.53 14.96 18.82
CA ILE A 26 -4.60 14.15 20.05
C ILE A 26 -3.31 14.23 20.86
N TYR A 27 -2.16 14.18 20.19
CA TYR A 27 -0.85 14.18 20.84
C TYR A 27 -0.32 15.58 21.13
N GLY A 28 -0.76 16.59 20.39
CA GLY A 28 -0.34 17.97 20.54
C GLY A 28 0.95 18.31 19.78
N THR A 29 2.02 17.56 19.99
CA THR A 29 3.33 17.78 19.34
C THR A 29 3.98 16.47 18.88
N GLU A 30 4.97 16.56 17.97
CA GLU A 30 5.78 15.42 17.54
C GLU A 30 6.52 14.77 18.71
N GLU A 31 7.03 15.57 19.64
CA GLU A 31 7.74 15.09 20.84
C GLU A 31 6.81 14.24 21.72
N ALA A 32 5.59 14.72 22.00
CA ALA A 32 4.61 13.98 22.79
C ALA A 32 4.15 12.70 22.09
N TYR A 33 4.08 12.72 20.76
CA TYR A 33 3.82 11.53 19.95
C TYR A 33 4.94 10.49 20.12
N LEU A 34 6.20 10.89 19.96
CA LEU A 34 7.36 10.01 20.13
C LEU A 34 7.51 9.50 21.57
N GLU A 35 7.26 10.34 22.58
CA GLU A 35 7.22 9.92 23.99
C GLU A 35 6.15 8.84 24.25
N SER A 36 5.00 8.93 23.59
CA SER A 36 3.95 7.92 23.68
C SER A 36 4.41 6.56 23.12
N PHE A 37 5.17 6.54 22.01
CA PHE A 37 5.77 5.30 21.49
C PHE A 37 6.93 4.81 22.36
N ALA A 38 7.75 5.69 22.89
CA ALA A 38 8.80 5.31 23.87
C ALA A 38 8.18 4.64 25.08
N ARG A 39 7.08 5.19 25.63
CA ARG A 39 6.32 4.56 26.70
C ARG A 39 5.79 3.18 26.30
N PHE A 40 5.26 3.01 25.09
CA PHE A 40 4.84 1.69 24.62
C PHE A 40 5.98 0.67 24.64
N THR A 41 7.18 1.07 24.21
CA THR A 41 8.34 0.15 24.26
C THR A 41 8.73 -0.25 25.66
N SER A 42 8.47 0.58 26.69
CA SER A 42 8.72 0.26 28.09
C SER A 42 7.75 -0.80 28.67
N LEU A 43 6.64 -1.05 27.99
CA LEU A 43 5.64 -2.06 28.39
C LEU A 43 6.02 -3.47 27.94
N ILE A 44 7.03 -3.62 27.09
CA ILE A 44 7.53 -4.93 26.66
C ILE A 44 8.02 -5.69 27.89
N GLN A 45 7.61 -6.96 27.99
CA GLN A 45 7.95 -7.81 29.13
C GLN A 45 9.45 -8.17 29.13
N PRO A 46 10.07 -8.36 30.32
CA PRO A 46 11.45 -8.81 30.42
C PRO A 46 11.70 -10.12 29.64
N GLY A 47 12.80 -10.20 28.94
CA GLY A 47 13.14 -11.35 28.09
C GLY A 47 12.49 -11.33 26.70
N GLY A 48 11.63 -10.35 26.45
CA GLY A 48 11.00 -10.15 25.15
C GLY A 48 11.89 -9.41 24.15
N CYS A 49 11.31 -8.94 23.05
CA CYS A 49 12.06 -8.17 22.05
C CYS A 49 11.24 -7.03 21.43
N LEU A 50 11.98 -6.02 20.99
CA LEU A 50 11.49 -4.93 20.14
C LEU A 50 12.14 -5.05 18.75
N ILE A 51 11.34 -4.99 17.71
CA ILE A 51 11.80 -4.93 16.33
C ILE A 51 11.43 -3.54 15.79
N MET A 52 12.41 -2.76 15.36
CA MET A 52 12.18 -1.39 14.88
C MET A 52 12.62 -1.23 13.43
N LYS A 53 11.81 -0.52 12.66
CA LYS A 53 12.24 -0.09 11.34
C LYS A 53 13.48 0.79 11.47
N LYS A 54 14.50 0.51 10.65
CA LYS A 54 15.73 1.28 10.63
C LYS A 54 15.47 2.72 10.18
N GLY A 55 16.01 3.67 10.92
CA GLY A 55 15.96 5.10 10.57
C GLY A 55 14.73 5.85 11.10
N ILE A 56 13.82 5.21 11.84
CA ILE A 56 12.78 5.96 12.57
C ILE A 56 13.38 6.76 13.73
N LYS A 57 12.74 7.88 14.05
CA LYS A 57 13.26 8.81 15.08
C LYS A 57 13.09 8.31 16.52
N LEU A 58 12.40 7.21 16.73
CA LEU A 58 12.09 6.69 18.07
C LEU A 58 13.35 6.30 18.84
N VAL A 59 13.51 6.87 20.03
CA VAL A 59 14.44 6.38 21.05
C VAL A 59 13.65 5.45 21.99
N PRO A 60 13.86 4.13 21.94
CA PRO A 60 13.07 3.20 22.73
C PRO A 60 13.45 3.25 24.23
N SER A 61 12.46 3.03 25.11
CA SER A 61 12.63 2.96 26.55
C SER A 61 12.35 1.53 27.04
N VAL A 62 13.19 0.57 26.68
CA VAL A 62 12.98 -0.84 27.01
C VAL A 62 13.55 -1.20 28.38
N LYS A 63 12.98 -2.24 29.01
CA LYS A 63 13.49 -2.81 30.26
C LYS A 63 14.78 -3.60 30.04
N GLU A 64 15.51 -3.87 31.13
CA GLU A 64 16.63 -4.81 31.09
C GLU A 64 16.23 -6.16 30.49
N ASN A 65 17.16 -6.79 29.75
CA ASN A 65 16.95 -8.06 29.07
C ASN A 65 15.90 -8.07 27.93
N VAL A 66 15.40 -6.92 27.47
CA VAL A 66 14.64 -6.82 26.24
C VAL A 66 15.63 -6.61 25.09
N LYS A 67 15.61 -7.52 24.10
CA LYS A 67 16.47 -7.42 22.93
C LYS A 67 15.87 -6.43 21.91
N ILE A 68 16.73 -5.61 21.32
CA ILE A 68 16.31 -4.69 20.25
C ILE A 68 16.91 -5.19 18.93
N TYR A 69 16.05 -5.31 17.92
CA TYR A 69 16.42 -5.63 16.54
C TYR A 69 15.96 -4.50 15.63
N THR A 70 16.68 -4.34 14.53
CA THR A 70 16.31 -3.42 13.45
C THR A 70 15.96 -4.17 12.18
N TYR A 71 15.03 -3.62 11.40
CA TYR A 71 14.70 -4.18 10.10
C TYR A 71 14.61 -3.11 9.01
N SER A 72 14.76 -3.52 7.75
CA SER A 72 14.62 -2.63 6.59
C SER A 72 14.23 -3.40 5.32
N ALA A 73 13.63 -2.69 4.36
CA ALA A 73 13.36 -3.26 3.03
C ALA A 73 14.63 -3.47 2.20
N ARG A 74 15.69 -2.68 2.41
CA ARG A 74 16.87 -2.66 1.53
C ARG A 74 18.16 -2.53 2.33
N GLY A 75 18.62 -3.64 2.87
CA GLY A 75 19.92 -3.73 3.52
C GLY A 75 20.13 -2.88 4.77
N GLY A 76 21.02 -3.33 5.66
CA GLY A 76 21.45 -2.58 6.82
C GLY A 76 20.45 -2.55 7.98
N GLY A 77 20.06 -3.68 8.46
CA GLY A 77 19.37 -3.97 9.71
C GLY A 77 19.69 -5.41 10.08
N ASP A 78 19.30 -5.84 11.27
CA ASP A 78 19.44 -7.23 11.68
C ASP A 78 18.61 -8.15 10.78
N PHE A 79 17.47 -7.65 10.32
CA PHE A 79 16.61 -8.30 9.32
C PHE A 79 16.44 -7.38 8.11
N HIS A 80 16.62 -7.92 6.91
CA HIS A 80 16.42 -7.13 5.70
C HIS A 80 16.14 -8.00 4.47
N ALA A 81 15.64 -7.38 3.41
CA ALA A 81 15.54 -8.02 2.12
C ALA A 81 16.86 -7.86 1.35
N GLY A 82 17.33 -8.97 0.79
CA GLY A 82 18.44 -9.02 -0.16
C GLY A 82 17.95 -9.48 -1.54
N ASN A 83 18.77 -9.30 -2.58
CA ASN A 83 18.51 -9.86 -3.91
C ASN A 83 17.08 -9.64 -4.42
N ILE A 84 16.56 -8.41 -4.30
CA ILE A 84 15.18 -8.07 -4.70
C ILE A 84 15.07 -8.11 -6.21
N ARG A 85 14.09 -8.88 -6.71
CA ARG A 85 13.75 -9.04 -8.13
C ARG A 85 12.29 -8.66 -8.33
N ILE A 86 12.04 -7.70 -9.22
CA ILE A 86 10.69 -7.18 -9.55
C ILE A 86 10.46 -7.37 -11.03
N GLY A 87 9.36 -7.98 -11.40
CA GLY A 87 8.95 -8.20 -12.78
C GLY A 87 8.02 -9.40 -12.93
N ASP A 88 7.47 -9.59 -14.11
CA ASP A 88 6.59 -10.71 -14.45
C ASP A 88 5.41 -10.90 -13.46
N GLY A 89 4.93 -9.78 -12.92
CA GLY A 89 3.83 -9.77 -11.95
C GLY A 89 4.21 -10.26 -10.55
N THR A 90 5.50 -10.38 -10.24
CA THR A 90 5.99 -10.86 -8.94
C THR A 90 7.02 -9.93 -8.33
N ILE A 91 7.17 -10.02 -7.01
CA ILE A 91 8.34 -9.54 -6.27
C ILE A 91 8.88 -10.74 -5.51
N VAL A 92 10.16 -11.04 -5.74
CA VAL A 92 10.89 -12.11 -5.05
C VAL A 92 12.13 -11.52 -4.40
N PHE A 93 12.43 -11.92 -3.17
CA PHE A 93 13.62 -11.45 -2.45
C PHE A 93 14.16 -12.54 -1.51
N ASP A 94 15.37 -12.35 -1.02
CA ASP A 94 15.95 -13.20 0.02
C ASP A 94 15.75 -12.51 1.37
N PHE A 95 15.16 -13.23 2.34
CA PHE A 95 15.06 -12.74 3.71
C PHE A 95 16.37 -13.01 4.43
N VAL A 96 17.09 -11.95 4.77
CA VAL A 96 18.37 -12.00 5.50
C VAL A 96 18.13 -11.74 6.98
N MET A 97 18.72 -12.56 7.82
CA MET A 97 18.63 -12.53 9.27
C MET A 97 20.03 -12.71 9.90
N PRO A 98 20.24 -12.46 11.21
CA PRO A 98 21.56 -12.54 11.85
C PRO A 98 22.30 -13.87 11.65
N GLU A 99 21.57 -14.98 11.50
CA GLU A 99 22.16 -16.32 11.41
C GLU A 99 22.03 -16.97 10.01
N GLY A 100 21.80 -16.17 8.98
CA GLY A 100 21.70 -16.70 7.61
C GLY A 100 20.65 -16.01 6.75
N SER A 101 20.07 -16.77 5.81
CA SER A 101 19.03 -16.24 4.93
C SER A 101 18.05 -17.33 4.48
N VAL A 102 16.84 -16.93 4.14
CA VAL A 102 15.86 -17.74 3.43
C VAL A 102 15.71 -17.15 2.03
N ALA A 103 16.19 -17.88 1.03
CA ALA A 103 16.15 -17.46 -0.36
C ALA A 103 14.74 -17.56 -0.97
N ASP A 104 14.51 -16.80 -2.03
CA ASP A 104 13.36 -16.89 -2.92
C ASP A 104 12.00 -16.76 -2.22
N ILE A 105 11.86 -15.73 -1.40
CA ILE A 105 10.57 -15.35 -0.82
C ILE A 105 9.76 -14.60 -1.88
N GLU A 106 8.69 -15.19 -2.34
CA GLU A 106 7.73 -14.55 -3.24
C GLU A 106 6.62 -13.85 -2.43
N LEU A 107 6.33 -12.60 -2.76
CA LEU A 107 5.21 -11.86 -2.17
C LEU A 107 3.90 -12.21 -2.86
N GLY A 108 2.91 -12.67 -2.12
CA GLY A 108 1.54 -12.90 -2.63
C GLY A 108 0.88 -11.58 -3.10
N VAL A 109 1.19 -10.47 -2.44
CA VAL A 109 0.82 -9.10 -2.86
C VAL A 109 2.08 -8.32 -3.22
N PRO A 110 2.51 -8.33 -4.49
CA PRO A 110 3.78 -7.79 -4.93
C PRO A 110 3.75 -6.27 -5.07
N VAL A 111 3.79 -5.56 -3.95
CA VAL A 111 3.96 -4.10 -3.87
C VAL A 111 5.22 -3.81 -3.08
N GLU A 112 6.00 -2.82 -3.50
CA GLU A 112 7.32 -2.56 -2.93
C GLU A 112 7.28 -2.33 -1.41
N ILE A 113 6.27 -1.62 -0.91
CA ILE A 113 6.08 -1.42 0.53
C ILE A 113 5.87 -2.75 1.30
N ASN A 114 5.33 -3.77 0.64
CA ASN A 114 5.12 -5.06 1.27
C ASN A 114 6.41 -5.86 1.46
N ILE A 115 7.51 -5.49 0.82
CA ILE A 115 8.83 -6.06 1.14
C ILE A 115 9.17 -5.75 2.60
N GLU A 116 9.00 -4.50 3.00
CA GLU A 116 9.27 -4.04 4.36
C GLU A 116 8.35 -4.69 5.38
N ASN A 117 7.05 -4.75 5.08
CA ASN A 117 6.06 -5.41 5.93
C ASN A 117 6.34 -6.91 6.08
N ALA A 118 6.75 -7.58 4.98
CA ALA A 118 7.12 -8.98 4.99
C ALA A 118 8.36 -9.24 5.84
N VAL A 119 9.40 -8.42 5.70
CA VAL A 119 10.62 -8.52 6.52
C VAL A 119 10.28 -8.41 8.01
N ALA A 120 9.43 -7.46 8.40
CA ALA A 120 9.00 -7.30 9.80
C ALA A 120 8.21 -8.52 10.30
N ALA A 121 7.27 -9.04 9.50
CA ALA A 121 6.48 -10.22 9.84
C ALA A 121 7.35 -11.47 9.95
N MET A 122 8.28 -11.67 9.00
CA MET A 122 9.20 -12.80 8.98
C MET A 122 10.22 -12.74 10.12
N ALA A 123 10.64 -11.54 10.55
CA ALA A 123 11.49 -11.37 11.71
C ALA A 123 10.81 -11.92 12.98
N ILE A 124 9.53 -11.57 13.20
CA ILE A 124 8.74 -12.15 14.30
C ILE A 124 8.62 -13.67 14.15
N ALA A 125 8.30 -14.15 12.95
CA ALA A 125 8.14 -15.57 12.69
C ALA A 125 9.44 -16.36 13.00
N TRP A 126 10.59 -15.85 12.54
CA TRP A 126 11.89 -16.45 12.80
C TRP A 126 12.23 -16.49 14.31
N LEU A 127 12.00 -15.38 15.03
CA LEU A 127 12.21 -15.31 16.48
C LEU A 127 11.30 -16.29 17.27
N ASN A 128 10.21 -16.74 16.65
CA ASN A 128 9.31 -17.78 17.21
C ASN A 128 9.60 -19.20 16.65
N GLY A 129 10.70 -19.38 15.94
CA GLY A 129 11.14 -20.71 15.46
C GLY A 129 10.39 -21.23 14.23
N VAL A 130 9.70 -20.36 13.47
CA VAL A 130 9.05 -20.75 12.22
C VAL A 130 10.11 -21.08 11.18
N SER A 131 9.93 -22.21 10.48
CA SER A 131 10.88 -22.64 9.46
C SER A 131 10.88 -21.73 8.22
N GLY A 132 12.02 -21.70 7.50
CA GLY A 132 12.13 -20.95 6.25
C GLY A 132 11.11 -21.40 5.19
N ASP A 133 10.81 -22.70 5.13
CA ASP A 133 9.84 -23.25 4.19
C ASP A 133 8.40 -22.83 4.54
N ASP A 134 8.06 -22.75 5.82
CA ASP A 134 6.76 -22.25 6.26
C ASP A 134 6.62 -20.76 5.96
N MET A 135 7.66 -19.98 6.21
CA MET A 135 7.68 -18.55 5.86
C MET A 135 7.50 -18.34 4.35
N ARG A 136 8.20 -19.12 3.51
CA ARG A 136 8.08 -19.04 2.06
C ARG A 136 6.65 -19.34 1.59
N ARG A 137 6.04 -20.42 2.11
CA ARG A 137 4.66 -20.78 1.78
C ARG A 137 3.65 -19.73 2.25
N ALA A 138 3.83 -19.21 3.45
CA ALA A 138 2.94 -18.18 4.02
C ALA A 138 2.99 -16.89 3.22
N MET A 139 4.18 -16.39 2.86
CA MET A 139 4.32 -15.17 2.07
C MET A 139 3.69 -15.31 0.69
N ALA A 140 3.92 -16.41 -0.02
CA ALA A 140 3.34 -16.63 -1.35
C ALA A 140 1.81 -16.78 -1.30
N SER A 141 1.25 -17.33 -0.23
CA SER A 141 -0.19 -17.53 -0.07
C SER A 141 -0.95 -16.29 0.46
N PHE A 142 -0.23 -15.28 0.95
CA PHE A 142 -0.85 -14.07 1.50
C PHE A 142 -1.56 -13.26 0.42
N LYS A 143 -2.85 -13.01 0.60
CA LYS A 143 -3.69 -12.31 -0.39
C LYS A 143 -3.91 -10.81 -0.07
N GLY A 144 -3.32 -10.33 1.02
CA GLY A 144 -3.48 -8.94 1.45
C GLY A 144 -4.81 -8.63 2.10
N ALA A 145 -5.12 -7.35 2.16
CA ALA A 145 -6.40 -6.82 2.58
C ALA A 145 -7.22 -6.38 1.35
N LYS A 146 -8.54 -6.44 1.47
CA LYS A 146 -9.44 -5.93 0.42
C LYS A 146 -9.09 -4.50 0.08
N ARG A 147 -9.12 -4.19 -1.21
CA ARG A 147 -8.84 -2.85 -1.75
C ARG A 147 -7.44 -2.30 -1.40
N ARG A 148 -6.47 -3.16 -1.11
CA ARG A 148 -5.07 -2.79 -0.91
C ARG A 148 -4.21 -3.54 -1.92
N PHE A 149 -4.12 -2.99 -3.14
CA PHE A 149 -3.48 -3.63 -4.29
C PHE A 149 -4.01 -5.06 -4.50
N GLU A 150 -5.34 -5.19 -4.46
CA GLU A 150 -6.05 -6.46 -4.52
C GLU A 150 -6.15 -6.95 -5.96
N PHE A 151 -5.66 -8.16 -6.24
CA PHE A 151 -5.80 -8.78 -7.55
C PHE A 151 -7.21 -9.38 -7.70
N TRP A 152 -7.97 -8.89 -8.64
CA TRP A 152 -9.28 -9.41 -9.04
C TRP A 152 -9.17 -10.38 -10.21
N VAL A 153 -8.28 -10.08 -11.18
CA VAL A 153 -7.94 -10.98 -12.30
C VAL A 153 -6.43 -11.04 -12.41
N ARG A 154 -5.86 -12.24 -12.47
CA ARG A 154 -4.41 -12.45 -12.62
C ARG A 154 -4.15 -13.54 -13.65
N ARG A 155 -4.17 -13.15 -14.92
CA ARG A 155 -3.90 -14.02 -16.07
C ARG A 155 -2.61 -13.55 -16.78
N PRO A 156 -1.97 -14.41 -17.57
CA PRO A 156 -0.78 -14.01 -18.34
C PRO A 156 -1.05 -12.83 -19.30
N ASP A 157 -2.23 -12.77 -19.90
CA ASP A 157 -2.63 -11.77 -20.88
C ASP A 157 -3.41 -10.59 -20.28
N ARG A 158 -4.06 -10.77 -19.15
CA ARG A 158 -4.93 -9.76 -18.51
C ARG A 158 -4.74 -9.72 -16.99
N VAL A 159 -4.67 -8.51 -16.47
CA VAL A 159 -4.58 -8.29 -15.02
C VAL A 159 -5.59 -7.22 -14.61
N MET A 160 -6.30 -7.44 -13.51
CA MET A 160 -7.11 -6.42 -12.86
C MET A 160 -6.72 -6.29 -11.39
N ILE A 161 -6.44 -5.06 -10.98
CA ILE A 161 -6.04 -4.71 -9.61
C ILE A 161 -6.97 -3.62 -9.10
N ASP A 162 -7.40 -3.71 -7.84
CA ASP A 162 -8.10 -2.62 -7.13
C ASP A 162 -7.26 -2.10 -5.98
N ASP A 163 -7.20 -0.78 -5.84
CA ASP A 163 -6.52 -0.11 -4.74
C ASP A 163 -7.38 1.01 -4.15
N TYR A 164 -7.41 1.09 -2.84
CA TYR A 164 -8.10 2.15 -2.09
C TYR A 164 -7.43 3.52 -2.23
N ALA A 165 -6.32 3.61 -2.95
CA ALA A 165 -5.54 4.81 -3.17
C ALA A 165 -6.44 6.00 -3.54
N HIS A 166 -6.38 7.07 -2.74
CA HIS A 166 -7.23 8.25 -2.85
C HIS A 166 -6.50 9.56 -2.51
N HIS A 167 -5.20 9.50 -2.27
CA HIS A 167 -4.29 10.64 -2.18
C HIS A 167 -3.32 10.60 -3.36
N PRO A 168 -2.83 11.75 -3.90
CA PRO A 168 -1.95 11.77 -5.06
C PRO A 168 -0.72 10.86 -4.95
N ASP A 169 -0.07 10.84 -3.79
CA ASP A 169 1.12 10.02 -3.56
C ASP A 169 0.80 8.53 -3.57
N GLU A 170 -0.37 8.14 -3.04
CA GLU A 170 -0.86 6.75 -3.10
C GLU A 170 -1.13 6.33 -4.54
N LEU A 171 -1.82 7.18 -5.33
CA LEU A 171 -2.06 6.91 -6.76
C LEU A 171 -0.74 6.72 -7.51
N LYS A 172 0.21 7.63 -7.27
CA LYS A 172 1.53 7.60 -7.90
C LYS A 172 2.30 6.33 -7.55
N ALA A 173 2.25 5.92 -6.28
CA ALA A 173 2.87 4.68 -5.81
C ALA A 173 2.24 3.43 -6.44
N SER A 174 0.89 3.34 -6.49
CA SER A 174 0.18 2.22 -7.09
C SER A 174 0.46 2.11 -8.59
N ILE A 175 0.37 3.21 -9.34
CA ILE A 175 0.64 3.21 -10.79
C ILE A 175 2.09 2.81 -11.08
N ARG A 176 3.07 3.35 -10.33
CA ARG A 176 4.48 2.97 -10.48
C ARG A 176 4.73 1.51 -10.15
N SER A 177 4.09 0.99 -9.10
CA SER A 177 4.19 -0.42 -8.72
C SER A 177 3.68 -1.33 -9.84
N VAL A 178 2.53 -1.02 -10.42
CA VAL A 178 1.99 -1.80 -11.56
C VAL A 178 2.94 -1.75 -12.75
N LYS A 179 3.48 -0.58 -13.12
CA LYS A 179 4.41 -0.46 -14.23
C LYS A 179 5.75 -1.18 -13.99
N ALA A 180 6.21 -1.22 -12.76
CA ALA A 180 7.42 -1.99 -12.39
C ALA A 180 7.18 -3.50 -12.45
N LEU A 181 6.00 -3.96 -12.02
CA LEU A 181 5.62 -5.38 -12.08
C LEU A 181 5.42 -5.90 -13.50
N TYR A 182 4.93 -5.06 -14.39
CA TYR A 182 4.55 -5.43 -15.75
C TYR A 182 5.16 -4.48 -16.78
N PRO A 183 6.48 -4.48 -16.95
CA PRO A 183 7.15 -3.55 -17.85
C PRO A 183 6.67 -3.75 -19.30
N GLY A 184 6.40 -2.63 -19.98
CA GLY A 184 5.98 -2.63 -21.38
C GLY A 184 4.50 -2.99 -21.64
N ARG A 185 3.73 -3.38 -20.62
CA ARG A 185 2.29 -3.65 -20.75
C ARG A 185 1.46 -2.37 -20.65
N ARG A 186 0.39 -2.29 -21.43
CA ARG A 186 -0.53 -1.14 -21.46
C ARG A 186 -1.38 -1.10 -20.19
N LEU A 187 -1.27 -0.01 -19.45
CA LEU A 187 -1.99 0.25 -18.21
C LEU A 187 -3.14 1.23 -18.44
N SER A 188 -4.38 0.78 -18.25
CA SER A 188 -5.56 1.63 -18.15
C SER A 188 -5.94 1.80 -16.68
N VAL A 189 -6.20 3.04 -16.30
CA VAL A 189 -6.56 3.42 -14.91
C VAL A 189 -7.99 3.93 -14.88
N ILE A 190 -8.79 3.43 -13.93
CA ILE A 190 -10.08 4.01 -13.55
C ILE A 190 -9.88 4.70 -12.20
N PHE A 191 -10.16 5.99 -12.14
CA PHE A 191 -10.06 6.72 -10.89
C PHE A 191 -11.37 7.43 -10.53
N GLN A 192 -11.85 7.18 -9.32
CA GLN A 192 -12.95 7.92 -8.72
C GLN A 192 -12.41 8.87 -7.64
N PRO A 193 -12.36 10.19 -7.90
CA PRO A 193 -11.96 11.14 -6.88
C PRO A 193 -12.89 11.08 -5.67
N HIS A 194 -12.34 11.26 -4.47
CA HIS A 194 -13.08 11.23 -3.22
C HIS A 194 -12.97 12.58 -2.52
N LEU A 195 -14.11 13.19 -2.17
CA LEU A 195 -14.29 14.52 -1.57
C LEU A 195 -14.02 15.68 -2.55
N TYR A 196 -14.90 16.67 -2.50
CA TYR A 196 -14.75 17.91 -3.28
C TYR A 196 -13.55 18.75 -2.81
N SER A 197 -13.38 18.87 -1.48
CA SER A 197 -12.26 19.62 -0.89
C SER A 197 -10.91 19.06 -1.35
N ARG A 198 -10.72 17.73 -1.26
CA ARG A 198 -9.48 17.07 -1.69
C ARG A 198 -9.24 17.23 -3.20
N THR A 199 -10.31 17.11 -4.01
CA THR A 199 -10.21 17.30 -5.46
C THR A 199 -9.77 18.72 -5.80
N ARG A 200 -10.34 19.74 -5.13
CA ARG A 200 -9.92 21.13 -5.31
C ARG A 200 -8.47 21.37 -4.96
N ASP A 201 -8.06 20.87 -3.79
CA ASP A 201 -6.75 21.17 -3.21
C ASP A 201 -5.61 20.44 -3.91
N PHE A 202 -5.85 19.24 -4.46
CA PHE A 202 -4.84 18.37 -5.04
C PHE A 202 -5.03 18.07 -6.53
N ALA A 203 -5.89 18.80 -7.26
CA ALA A 203 -6.13 18.52 -8.68
C ALA A 203 -4.86 18.44 -9.55
N PRO A 204 -3.86 19.32 -9.41
CA PRO A 204 -2.62 19.20 -10.18
C PRO A 204 -1.83 17.93 -9.87
N GLN A 205 -1.71 17.57 -8.59
CA GLN A 205 -0.96 16.39 -8.14
C GLN A 205 -1.66 15.09 -8.56
N PHE A 206 -3.00 15.04 -8.51
CA PHE A 206 -3.77 13.93 -9.07
C PHE A 206 -3.52 13.77 -10.56
N ALA A 207 -3.56 14.88 -11.31
CA ALA A 207 -3.31 14.84 -12.74
C ALA A 207 -1.88 14.37 -13.07
N GLU A 208 -0.87 14.81 -12.32
CA GLU A 208 0.51 14.31 -12.46
C GLU A 208 0.59 12.80 -12.25
N ALA A 209 -0.02 12.29 -11.16
CA ALA A 209 -0.03 10.86 -10.88
C ALA A 209 -0.73 10.06 -11.99
N LEU A 210 -1.92 10.47 -12.40
CA LEU A 210 -2.71 9.80 -13.44
C LEU A 210 -2.04 9.86 -14.81
N SER A 211 -1.27 10.91 -15.08
CA SER A 211 -0.53 11.05 -16.36
C SER A 211 0.57 10.00 -16.56
N LEU A 212 0.90 9.23 -15.53
CA LEU A 212 1.81 8.08 -15.64
C LEU A 212 1.16 6.86 -16.32
N ALA A 213 -0.16 6.80 -16.39
CA ALA A 213 -0.90 5.74 -17.08
C ALA A 213 -0.91 5.92 -18.60
N ASP A 214 -1.20 4.85 -19.34
CA ASP A 214 -1.34 4.90 -20.78
C ASP A 214 -2.75 5.34 -21.20
N GLU A 215 -3.74 5.11 -20.33
CA GLU A 215 -5.13 5.49 -20.49
C GLU A 215 -5.80 5.77 -19.14
N VAL A 216 -6.68 6.76 -19.08
CA VAL A 216 -7.38 7.16 -17.85
C VAL A 216 -8.88 7.33 -18.08
N PHE A 217 -9.68 6.62 -17.32
CA PHE A 217 -11.12 6.85 -17.14
C PHE A 217 -11.32 7.57 -15.82
N LEU A 218 -11.68 8.84 -15.89
CA LEU A 218 -11.90 9.66 -14.70
C LEU A 218 -13.41 9.76 -14.44
N LEU A 219 -13.83 9.25 -13.28
CA LEU A 219 -15.23 9.29 -12.84
C LEU A 219 -15.58 10.59 -12.14
N ASP A 220 -16.86 10.81 -11.91
CA ASP A 220 -17.34 11.91 -11.08
C ASP A 220 -16.85 11.75 -9.64
N ILE A 221 -16.77 12.91 -8.93
CA ILE A 221 -16.36 12.95 -7.54
C ILE A 221 -17.37 12.20 -6.68
N TYR A 222 -16.89 11.26 -5.86
CA TYR A 222 -17.69 10.68 -4.78
C TYR A 222 -17.70 11.63 -3.58
N PRO A 223 -18.87 12.21 -3.24
CA PRO A 223 -18.95 13.29 -2.26
C PRO A 223 -18.73 12.82 -0.81
N ALA A 224 -18.98 11.53 -0.52
CA ALA A 224 -19.07 11.00 0.84
C ALA A 224 -20.04 11.83 1.70
N ARG A 225 -19.51 12.62 2.62
CA ARG A 225 -20.27 13.50 3.52
C ARG A 225 -20.17 15.00 3.19
N GLU A 226 -19.49 15.36 2.10
CA GLU A 226 -19.36 16.75 1.70
C GLU A 226 -20.51 17.18 0.79
N LEU A 227 -20.91 18.45 0.92
CA LEU A 227 -21.78 19.09 -0.05
C LEU A 227 -20.97 19.52 -1.28
N PRO A 228 -21.58 19.57 -2.47
CA PRO A 228 -20.91 20.06 -3.68
C PRO A 228 -20.35 21.47 -3.49
N ILE A 229 -19.10 21.66 -3.89
CA ILE A 229 -18.43 22.97 -3.89
C ILE A 229 -18.59 23.58 -5.29
N PRO A 230 -19.14 24.80 -5.43
CA PRO A 230 -19.31 25.44 -6.73
C PRO A 230 -18.00 25.47 -7.54
N GLY A 231 -18.05 25.04 -8.80
CA GLY A 231 -16.90 24.99 -9.69
C GLY A 231 -15.94 23.82 -9.48
N VAL A 232 -16.17 22.95 -8.50
CA VAL A 232 -15.33 21.78 -8.23
C VAL A 232 -15.96 20.53 -8.83
N THR A 233 -15.36 20.01 -9.89
CA THR A 233 -15.74 18.76 -10.56
C THR A 233 -14.46 17.98 -10.94
N SER A 234 -14.60 16.74 -11.35
CA SER A 234 -13.48 15.93 -11.87
C SER A 234 -12.76 16.60 -13.05
N LYS A 235 -13.41 17.54 -13.73
CA LYS A 235 -12.82 18.31 -14.82
C LYS A 235 -11.57 19.10 -14.38
N LEU A 236 -11.47 19.50 -13.12
CA LEU A 236 -10.27 20.19 -12.57
C LEU A 236 -9.02 19.32 -12.68
N ILE A 237 -9.18 17.99 -12.49
CA ILE A 237 -8.11 17.02 -12.68
C ILE A 237 -7.93 16.73 -14.17
N PHE A 238 -9.03 16.44 -14.88
CA PHE A 238 -9.03 16.01 -16.27
C PHE A 238 -8.28 16.97 -17.20
N ASP A 239 -8.52 18.27 -17.07
CA ASP A 239 -7.91 19.28 -17.92
C ASP A 239 -6.38 19.32 -17.80
N LYS A 240 -5.84 18.83 -16.68
CA LYS A 240 -4.39 18.83 -16.35
C LYS A 240 -3.71 17.48 -16.65
N ILE A 241 -4.46 16.41 -16.89
CA ILE A 241 -3.89 15.10 -17.27
C ILE A 241 -3.23 15.23 -18.63
N THR A 242 -1.99 14.75 -18.76
CA THR A 242 -1.19 14.84 -19.98
C THR A 242 -1.11 13.53 -20.76
N CYS A 243 -1.58 12.40 -20.21
CA CYS A 243 -1.63 11.15 -20.97
C CYS A 243 -2.51 11.29 -22.21
N ARG A 244 -2.15 10.59 -23.29
CA ARG A 244 -2.77 10.75 -24.61
C ARG A 244 -4.23 10.30 -24.63
N ASN A 245 -4.53 9.20 -23.95
CA ASN A 245 -5.87 8.61 -23.90
C ASN A 245 -6.49 8.91 -22.55
N LYS A 246 -7.48 9.80 -22.53
CA LYS A 246 -8.22 10.14 -21.30
C LYS A 246 -9.68 10.42 -21.61
N GLU A 247 -10.56 10.05 -20.70
CA GLU A 247 -12.00 10.24 -20.83
C GLU A 247 -12.61 10.62 -19.48
N LEU A 248 -13.52 11.61 -19.48
CA LEU A 248 -14.48 11.80 -18.40
C LEU A 248 -15.61 10.80 -18.59
N CYS A 249 -15.71 9.83 -17.71
CA CYS A 249 -16.62 8.72 -17.87
C CYS A 249 -17.71 8.77 -16.78
N LEU A 250 -18.96 8.77 -17.21
CA LEU A 250 -20.06 8.59 -16.27
C LEU A 250 -20.05 7.15 -15.73
N ARG A 251 -20.32 6.99 -14.44
CA ARG A 251 -20.32 5.68 -13.76
C ARG A 251 -21.21 4.66 -14.46
N GLU A 252 -22.38 5.08 -14.94
CA GLU A 252 -23.36 4.22 -15.63
C GLU A 252 -22.85 3.72 -16.99
N LYS A 253 -21.92 4.44 -17.62
CA LYS A 253 -21.33 4.08 -18.91
C LYS A 253 -20.01 3.32 -18.79
N LEU A 254 -19.45 3.23 -17.59
CA LEU A 254 -18.12 2.67 -17.39
C LEU A 254 -18.00 1.23 -17.90
N LEU A 255 -18.98 0.37 -17.61
CA LEU A 255 -18.93 -1.05 -18.03
C LEU A 255 -18.95 -1.21 -19.57
N GLU A 256 -19.71 -0.36 -20.28
CA GLU A 256 -19.71 -0.34 -21.75
C GLU A 256 -18.35 0.10 -22.28
N ARG A 257 -17.79 1.16 -21.72
CA ARG A 257 -16.48 1.67 -22.13
C ARG A 257 -15.36 0.64 -21.91
N ILE A 258 -15.36 -0.07 -20.79
CA ILE A 258 -14.39 -1.14 -20.51
C ILE A 258 -14.50 -2.27 -21.53
N LYS A 259 -15.70 -2.63 -21.98
CA LYS A 259 -15.90 -3.65 -23.04
C LYS A 259 -15.26 -3.26 -24.38
N GLU A 260 -15.28 -1.97 -24.72
CA GLU A 260 -14.75 -1.45 -25.97
C GLU A 260 -13.23 -1.24 -25.94
N CYS A 261 -12.65 -1.00 -24.75
CA CYS A 261 -11.24 -0.69 -24.59
C CYS A 261 -10.33 -1.91 -24.69
N ASN A 262 -9.12 -1.68 -25.17
CA ASN A 262 -8.07 -2.69 -25.19
C ASN A 262 -6.98 -2.29 -24.20
N PHE A 263 -6.75 -3.13 -23.21
CA PHE A 263 -5.74 -2.96 -22.17
C PHE A 263 -5.13 -4.33 -21.81
N ASP A 264 -3.92 -4.32 -21.29
CA ASP A 264 -3.31 -5.52 -20.70
C ASP A 264 -3.54 -5.54 -19.18
N ILE A 265 -3.57 -4.34 -18.58
CA ILE A 265 -3.75 -4.16 -17.14
C ILE A 265 -4.81 -3.10 -16.89
N LEU A 266 -5.74 -3.40 -16.01
CA LEU A 266 -6.73 -2.47 -15.51
C LEU A 266 -6.49 -2.23 -14.02
N LEU A 267 -6.27 -0.98 -13.64
CA LEU A 267 -6.12 -0.56 -12.23
C LEU A 267 -7.30 0.33 -11.86
N THR A 268 -8.10 -0.10 -10.89
CA THR A 268 -9.16 0.72 -10.28
C THR A 268 -8.65 1.37 -9.01
N MET A 269 -8.91 2.67 -8.83
CA MET A 269 -8.47 3.43 -7.66
C MET A 269 -9.55 4.37 -7.14
N GLY A 270 -9.57 4.58 -5.84
CA GLY A 270 -10.44 5.54 -5.14
C GLY A 270 -11.10 4.97 -3.89
N ALA A 271 -11.44 5.86 -2.95
CA ALA A 271 -12.11 5.51 -1.68
C ALA A 271 -13.65 5.64 -1.75
N GLY A 272 -14.19 5.87 -2.95
CA GLY A 272 -15.62 5.96 -3.20
C GLY A 272 -16.28 4.60 -3.43
N ASP A 273 -17.44 4.62 -4.08
CA ASP A 273 -18.27 3.44 -4.33
C ASP A 273 -17.96 2.70 -5.63
N ILE A 274 -16.80 2.96 -6.22
CA ILE A 274 -16.27 2.25 -7.40
C ILE A 274 -16.15 0.74 -7.11
N ASP A 275 -15.88 0.37 -5.86
CA ASP A 275 -15.76 -1.02 -5.42
C ASP A 275 -17.00 -1.86 -5.70
N ARG A 276 -18.19 -1.25 -5.76
CA ARG A 276 -19.45 -1.95 -6.08
C ARG A 276 -19.49 -2.44 -7.52
N LEU A 277 -18.69 -1.89 -8.42
CA LEU A 277 -18.59 -2.31 -9.81
C LEU A 277 -17.51 -3.36 -10.08
N LEU A 278 -16.64 -3.63 -9.10
CA LEU A 278 -15.49 -4.54 -9.29
C LEU A 278 -15.90 -5.94 -9.76
N PRO A 279 -16.98 -6.59 -9.24
CA PRO A 279 -17.39 -7.90 -9.71
C PRO A 279 -17.78 -7.90 -11.20
N GLU A 280 -18.51 -6.88 -11.65
CA GLU A 280 -18.93 -6.76 -13.05
C GLU A 280 -17.76 -6.40 -13.96
N ILE A 281 -16.86 -5.54 -13.51
CA ILE A 281 -15.63 -5.19 -14.22
C ILE A 281 -14.73 -6.44 -14.37
N ALA A 282 -14.56 -7.21 -13.29
CA ALA A 282 -13.76 -8.43 -13.32
C ALA A 282 -14.32 -9.45 -14.31
N ALA A 283 -15.64 -9.65 -14.34
CA ALA A 283 -16.30 -10.53 -15.29
C ALA A 283 -16.05 -10.10 -16.75
N ILE A 284 -16.06 -8.78 -17.03
CA ILE A 284 -15.70 -8.25 -18.36
C ILE A 284 -14.24 -8.53 -18.70
N VAL A 285 -13.32 -8.29 -17.74
CA VAL A 285 -11.88 -8.52 -17.94
C VAL A 285 -11.59 -10.00 -18.19
N GLU A 286 -12.25 -10.90 -17.47
CA GLU A 286 -12.11 -12.36 -17.63
C GLU A 286 -12.65 -12.84 -18.99
N SER A 287 -13.69 -12.19 -19.52
CA SER A 287 -14.31 -12.59 -20.78
C SER A 287 -13.53 -12.11 -22.03
N LYS A 288 -12.58 -11.24 -21.88
CA LYS A 288 -11.69 -10.72 -22.93
C LYS A 288 -10.47 -11.60 -23.14
#